data_d684ec7d9699c5dd8f8766d7ea5ab54e
#
_entry.id   d684ec7d9699c5dd8f8766d7ea5ab54e
#
_cell.length_a   1.000
_cell.length_b   1.000
_cell.length_c   1.000
_cell.angle_alpha   90.00
_cell.angle_beta   90.00
_cell.angle_gamma   90.00
#
_symmetry.space_group_name_H-M   'P 1'
#
loop_
_entity.id
_entity.type
_entity.pdbx_description
1 polymer ?
#
loop_
_entity_poly.entity_id
_entity_poly.type
_entity_poly.pdbx_seq_one_letter_code
_entity_poly.pdbx_strand_id
1 'polypeptide(L)'
;MTAVAPGAAAGADVRVLQGAGQIGPAEWNSLARRGFHLHNWLVSAERCGWRARHVAIWRASKLLGVIPAYLTDRESLHDLHDRWLGPISSISAALGANIRPVISVQAPFAVMSEPLGSPDLLSSNLLHRVFDELEASADADGARAVAWPAVEPDAKLLLEVGRERGYHAMYAGASARITVEWDSFDHYVASRSKNVRRTIKADLGAIRSAGLRTELVSDFRGAIPAMTSLYYEAFRRRNSREAAVHPDFFAQLSRHPSVGIRAQLTWSGTQLVGSSLNLLTPHLLEGTFTAFSAEHRRGPAYYNDLCYEPIRVACQERIAGIDLGATALYTKVLRGAVLRRRVMLVRGTTLARHRLLGALGHLVARRTEWKERQALGPLWETPLRRGRTLT
;
A
#
# COMPACT_ATOMS: atom_id res chain seq x y z
N MET A 1 -28.00 -2.82 -11.07
CA MET A 1 -26.87 -2.94 -12.01
C MET A 1 -27.25 -2.17 -13.26
N THR A 2 -26.92 -0.88 -13.33
CA THR A 2 -27.08 -0.07 -14.54
C THR A 2 -25.83 -0.28 -15.38
N ALA A 3 -25.99 -0.94 -16.53
CA ALA A 3 -24.91 -1.12 -17.50
C ALA A 3 -24.44 0.27 -17.96
N VAL A 4 -23.18 0.58 -17.68
CA VAL A 4 -22.52 1.79 -18.20
C VAL A 4 -22.38 1.58 -19.72
N ALA A 5 -22.91 2.52 -20.49
CA ALA A 5 -22.93 2.48 -21.94
C ALA A 5 -21.50 2.37 -22.52
N PRO A 6 -21.27 1.60 -23.62
CA PRO A 6 -19.95 1.42 -24.22
C PRO A 6 -19.30 2.68 -24.82
N GLY A 7 -19.93 3.84 -24.70
CA GLY A 7 -19.42 5.14 -25.17
C GLY A 7 -18.49 5.89 -24.19
N ALA A 8 -18.23 5.35 -23.01
CA ALA A 8 -17.53 6.08 -21.94
C ALA A 8 -16.05 6.42 -22.22
N ALA A 9 -15.39 5.73 -23.14
CA ALA A 9 -13.96 5.91 -23.44
C ALA A 9 -13.67 6.78 -24.70
N ALA A 10 -14.66 7.06 -25.53
CA ALA A 10 -14.46 7.90 -26.71
C ALA A 10 -14.22 9.36 -26.28
N GLY A 11 -13.08 9.95 -26.74
CA GLY A 11 -12.72 11.35 -26.46
C GLY A 11 -12.04 11.61 -25.11
N ALA A 12 -11.59 10.57 -24.39
CA ALA A 12 -10.74 10.79 -23.24
C ALA A 12 -9.32 11.21 -23.68
N ASP A 13 -8.71 12.17 -23.00
CA ASP A 13 -7.33 12.60 -23.17
C ASP A 13 -6.48 11.97 -22.03
N VAL A 14 -5.28 11.53 -22.37
CA VAL A 14 -4.34 10.90 -21.43
C VAL A 14 -3.06 11.73 -21.41
N ARG A 15 -2.64 12.18 -20.24
CA ARG A 15 -1.46 13.07 -20.07
C ARG A 15 -0.61 12.65 -18.90
N VAL A 16 0.70 12.79 -19.04
CA VAL A 16 1.65 12.57 -17.96
C VAL A 16 1.80 13.85 -17.12
N LEU A 17 1.66 13.71 -15.81
CA LEU A 17 1.88 14.76 -14.82
C LEU A 17 3.21 14.54 -14.11
N GLN A 18 3.96 15.62 -13.90
CA GLN A 18 5.23 15.63 -13.21
C GLN A 18 5.10 15.82 -11.68
N GLY A 19 3.88 15.86 -11.17
CA GLY A 19 3.57 15.98 -9.75
C GLY A 19 2.07 16.08 -9.49
N ALA A 20 1.63 15.57 -8.35
CA ALA A 20 0.25 15.66 -7.89
C ALA A 20 -0.20 17.12 -7.68
N GLY A 21 0.74 18.01 -7.34
CA GLY A 21 0.48 19.44 -7.16
C GLY A 21 0.04 20.18 -8.43
N GLN A 22 0.07 19.56 -9.60
CA GLN A 22 -0.48 20.13 -10.84
C GLN A 22 -2.02 20.09 -10.90
N ILE A 23 -2.65 19.35 -9.97
CA ILE A 23 -4.11 19.27 -9.83
C ILE A 23 -4.48 19.77 -8.43
N GLY A 24 -5.59 20.50 -8.33
CA GLY A 24 -6.06 20.99 -7.04
C GLY A 24 -6.42 19.85 -6.07
N PRO A 25 -6.17 20.02 -4.76
CA PRO A 25 -6.38 18.95 -3.78
C PRO A 25 -7.85 18.50 -3.67
N ALA A 26 -8.81 19.38 -3.89
CA ALA A 26 -10.24 19.02 -3.85
C ALA A 26 -10.62 18.09 -5.01
N GLU A 27 -10.21 18.44 -6.23
CA GLU A 27 -10.44 17.63 -7.42
C GLU A 27 -9.73 16.28 -7.34
N TRP A 28 -8.46 16.27 -6.93
CA TRP A 28 -7.69 15.06 -6.72
C TRP A 28 -8.34 14.13 -5.69
N ASN A 29 -8.66 14.66 -4.50
CA ASN A 29 -9.19 13.87 -3.39
C ASN A 29 -10.61 13.35 -3.67
N SER A 30 -11.38 13.98 -4.57
CA SER A 30 -12.67 13.44 -5.00
C SER A 30 -12.56 12.08 -5.71
N LEU A 31 -11.39 11.76 -6.25
CA LEU A 31 -11.08 10.49 -6.91
C LEU A 31 -10.40 9.49 -5.97
N ALA A 32 -9.88 9.94 -4.82
CA ALA A 32 -9.11 9.09 -3.91
C ALA A 32 -10.02 8.10 -3.18
N ARG A 33 -9.83 6.80 -3.46
CA ARG A 33 -10.53 5.70 -2.76
C ARG A 33 -9.68 5.06 -1.67
N ARG A 34 -8.37 5.38 -1.66
CA ARG A 34 -7.39 4.90 -0.70
C ARG A 34 -6.68 6.07 -0.03
N GLY A 35 -6.24 5.87 1.20
CA GLY A 35 -5.50 6.86 1.94
C GLY A 35 -4.15 7.20 1.31
N PHE A 36 -3.46 6.22 0.71
CA PHE A 36 -2.23 6.44 -0.03
C PHE A 36 -2.43 7.28 -1.31
N HIS A 37 -3.67 7.45 -1.77
CA HIS A 37 -4.01 8.30 -2.92
C HIS A 37 -4.35 9.73 -2.53
N LEU A 38 -4.37 10.09 -1.25
CA LEU A 38 -4.64 11.46 -0.81
C LEU A 38 -3.59 12.42 -1.37
N HIS A 39 -4.04 13.56 -1.87
CA HIS A 39 -3.19 14.57 -2.51
C HIS A 39 -1.99 14.97 -1.66
N ASN A 40 -2.22 15.25 -0.36
CA ASN A 40 -1.14 15.66 0.55
C ASN A 40 -0.12 14.53 0.82
N TRP A 41 -0.53 13.25 0.74
CA TRP A 41 0.37 12.12 0.82
C TRP A 41 1.37 12.12 -0.33
N LEU A 42 0.86 12.24 -1.57
CA LEU A 42 1.68 12.22 -2.77
C LEU A 42 2.59 13.45 -2.85
N VAL A 43 2.04 14.64 -2.63
CA VAL A 43 2.81 15.90 -2.62
C VAL A 43 3.91 15.86 -1.55
N SER A 44 3.65 15.29 -0.37
CA SER A 44 4.67 15.15 0.67
C SER A 44 5.81 14.23 0.25
N ALA A 45 5.51 13.12 -0.43
CA ALA A 45 6.52 12.22 -0.97
C ALA A 45 7.33 12.91 -2.08
N GLU A 46 6.68 13.63 -2.97
CA GLU A 46 7.31 14.37 -4.07
C GLU A 46 8.25 15.44 -3.55
N ARG A 47 7.88 16.19 -2.51
CA ARG A 47 8.76 17.14 -1.82
C ARG A 47 9.95 16.47 -1.12
N CYS A 48 9.85 15.19 -0.85
CA CYS A 48 10.93 14.36 -0.32
C CYS A 48 11.73 13.63 -1.42
N GLY A 49 11.60 14.05 -2.67
CA GLY A 49 12.43 13.61 -3.79
C GLY A 49 11.86 12.46 -4.62
N TRP A 50 10.58 12.10 -4.44
CA TRP A 50 9.92 11.16 -5.35
C TRP A 50 9.63 11.84 -6.69
N ARG A 51 10.04 11.21 -7.80
CA ARG A 51 9.95 11.77 -9.15
C ARG A 51 8.70 11.25 -9.84
N ALA A 52 7.62 12.03 -9.80
CA ALA A 52 6.32 11.64 -10.33
C ALA A 52 6.28 11.53 -11.87
N ARG A 53 5.51 10.57 -12.34
CA ARG A 53 5.12 10.30 -13.74
C ARG A 53 3.68 9.80 -13.77
N HIS A 54 2.78 10.54 -13.11
CA HIS A 54 1.38 10.15 -13.02
C HIS A 54 0.72 10.22 -14.39
N VAL A 55 -0.09 9.23 -14.72
CA VAL A 55 -0.91 9.26 -15.92
C VAL A 55 -2.32 9.71 -15.56
N ALA A 56 -2.70 10.92 -15.96
CA ALA A 56 -4.01 11.47 -15.70
C ALA A 56 -4.92 11.31 -16.92
N ILE A 57 -6.18 11.01 -16.67
CA ILE A 57 -7.21 10.73 -17.68
C ILE A 57 -8.27 11.83 -17.59
N TRP A 58 -8.46 12.54 -18.68
CA TRP A 58 -9.38 13.66 -18.78
C TRP A 58 -10.46 13.40 -19.83
N ARG A 59 -11.64 13.97 -19.62
CA ARG A 59 -12.67 14.12 -20.67
C ARG A 59 -13.11 15.58 -20.69
N ALA A 60 -12.84 16.25 -21.80
CA ALA A 60 -12.90 17.72 -21.86
C ALA A 60 -12.04 18.32 -20.73
N SER A 61 -12.63 19.10 -19.83
CA SER A 61 -11.95 19.70 -18.67
C SER A 61 -12.09 18.91 -17.37
N LYS A 62 -12.79 17.76 -17.37
CA LYS A 62 -13.05 16.98 -16.17
C LYS A 62 -12.01 15.89 -15.99
N LEU A 63 -11.35 15.86 -14.83
CA LEU A 63 -10.49 14.76 -14.43
C LEU A 63 -11.35 13.52 -14.09
N LEU A 64 -11.06 12.40 -14.74
CA LEU A 64 -11.78 11.14 -14.55
C LEU A 64 -11.02 10.15 -13.69
N GLY A 65 -9.70 10.15 -13.79
CA GLY A 65 -8.84 9.24 -13.03
C GLY A 65 -7.38 9.62 -13.12
N VAL A 66 -6.59 9.06 -12.23
CA VAL A 66 -5.14 9.19 -12.22
C VAL A 66 -4.51 7.85 -11.87
N ILE A 67 -3.46 7.49 -12.57
CA ILE A 67 -2.62 6.35 -12.26
C ILE A 67 -1.33 6.88 -11.64
N PRO A 68 -1.12 6.72 -10.32
CA PRO A 68 0.12 7.13 -9.68
C PRO A 68 1.29 6.33 -10.19
N ALA A 69 2.34 7.01 -10.66
CA ALA A 69 3.56 6.38 -11.11
C ALA A 69 4.76 7.25 -10.75
N TYR A 70 5.89 6.60 -10.48
CA TYR A 70 7.12 7.26 -10.08
C TYR A 70 8.34 6.63 -10.74
N LEU A 71 9.28 7.47 -11.17
CA LEU A 71 10.60 7.02 -11.59
C LEU A 71 11.45 6.75 -10.35
N THR A 72 11.95 5.53 -10.23
CA THR A 72 12.65 5.05 -9.04
C THR A 72 14.00 4.52 -9.40
N ASP A 73 15.03 5.24 -8.98
CA ASP A 73 16.44 4.91 -9.15
C ASP A 73 17.09 4.30 -7.88
N ARG A 74 16.42 4.43 -6.73
CA ARG A 74 16.92 4.02 -5.42
C ARG A 74 16.44 2.60 -5.03
N GLU A 75 17.24 1.93 -4.20
CA GLU A 75 16.96 0.56 -3.74
C GLU A 75 15.77 0.47 -2.78
N SER A 76 15.36 1.57 -2.18
CA SER A 76 14.44 1.54 -1.05
C SER A 76 13.17 2.31 -1.33
N LEU A 77 12.21 1.65 -1.98
CA LEU A 77 10.92 2.26 -2.21
C LEU A 77 9.83 1.81 -1.26
N HIS A 78 9.87 0.60 -0.86
CA HIS A 78 8.97 0.00 0.13
C HIS A 78 9.37 -1.46 0.35
N ASP A 79 8.99 -2.03 1.51
CA ASP A 79 9.23 -3.45 1.84
C ASP A 79 8.81 -4.42 0.72
N LEU A 80 7.78 -4.09 -0.07
CA LEU A 80 7.30 -4.94 -1.17
C LEU A 80 8.19 -4.87 -2.40
N HIS A 81 8.58 -3.67 -2.82
CA HIS A 81 9.52 -3.48 -3.91
C HIS A 81 10.86 -4.11 -3.60
N ASP A 82 11.34 -3.93 -2.40
CA ASP A 82 12.63 -4.45 -1.99
C ASP A 82 12.64 -5.96 -1.83
N ARG A 83 11.56 -6.55 -1.39
CA ARG A 83 11.44 -8.02 -1.34
C ARG A 83 11.45 -8.65 -2.70
N TRP A 84 10.96 -7.95 -3.70
CA TRP A 84 10.77 -8.44 -5.05
C TRP A 84 11.87 -8.00 -6.00
N LEU A 85 12.06 -6.69 -6.17
CA LEU A 85 13.07 -6.12 -7.05
C LEU A 85 14.47 -6.11 -6.45
N GLY A 86 14.63 -6.08 -5.13
CA GLY A 86 15.91 -6.09 -4.46
C GLY A 86 16.77 -7.30 -4.83
N PRO A 87 16.29 -8.54 -4.64
CA PRO A 87 17.04 -9.73 -5.06
C PRO A 87 17.30 -9.76 -6.57
N ILE A 88 16.33 -9.36 -7.39
CA ILE A 88 16.50 -9.31 -8.85
C ILE A 88 17.52 -8.25 -9.22
N SER A 89 17.47 -7.07 -8.61
CA SER A 89 18.41 -5.97 -8.86
C SER A 89 19.85 -6.37 -8.51
N SER A 90 20.06 -7.04 -7.37
CA SER A 90 21.38 -7.48 -6.94
C SER A 90 21.96 -8.54 -7.89
N ILE A 91 21.16 -9.54 -8.28
CA ILE A 91 21.60 -10.58 -9.21
C ILE A 91 21.83 -10.00 -10.60
N SER A 92 20.93 -9.15 -11.09
CA SER A 92 21.07 -8.54 -12.43
C SER A 92 22.25 -7.58 -12.51
N ALA A 93 22.55 -6.85 -11.43
CA ALA A 93 23.75 -5.99 -11.36
C ALA A 93 25.03 -6.83 -11.42
N ALA A 94 25.09 -7.95 -10.70
CA ALA A 94 26.21 -8.90 -10.75
C ALA A 94 26.42 -9.50 -12.15
N LEU A 95 25.34 -9.61 -12.94
CA LEU A 95 25.37 -10.06 -14.34
C LEU A 95 25.58 -8.90 -15.34
N GLY A 96 25.87 -7.69 -14.89
CA GLY A 96 26.02 -6.51 -15.74
C GLY A 96 24.72 -5.97 -16.35
N ALA A 97 23.57 -6.50 -15.94
CA ALA A 97 22.24 -6.16 -16.49
C ALA A 97 21.39 -5.40 -15.48
N ASN A 98 21.83 -4.21 -15.07
CA ASN A 98 21.06 -3.38 -14.14
C ASN A 98 19.64 -3.12 -14.67
N ILE A 99 18.63 -3.36 -13.81
CA ILE A 99 17.21 -3.15 -14.11
C ILE A 99 16.67 -1.80 -13.63
N ARG A 100 17.48 -0.98 -12.98
CA ARG A 100 17.08 0.36 -12.51
C ARG A 100 17.66 1.45 -13.42
N PRO A 101 17.02 2.62 -13.52
CA PRO A 101 15.76 3.02 -12.86
C PRO A 101 14.51 2.32 -13.42
N VAL A 102 13.40 2.34 -12.66
CA VAL A 102 12.11 1.72 -13.00
C VAL A 102 10.99 2.75 -12.92
N ILE A 103 10.07 2.78 -13.87
CA ILE A 103 8.78 3.42 -13.68
C ILE A 103 7.91 2.48 -12.84
N SER A 104 7.64 2.86 -11.61
CA SER A 104 6.81 2.09 -10.68
C SER A 104 5.42 2.69 -10.61
N VAL A 105 4.42 1.91 -11.01
CA VAL A 105 3.01 2.32 -11.03
C VAL A 105 2.37 1.98 -9.69
N GLN A 106 2.54 2.87 -8.73
CA GLN A 106 2.06 2.73 -7.37
C GLN A 106 2.22 4.06 -6.62
N ALA A 107 1.29 4.38 -5.72
CA ALA A 107 1.50 5.47 -4.77
C ALA A 107 2.65 5.14 -3.80
N PRO A 108 3.43 6.13 -3.33
CA PRO A 108 4.51 5.90 -2.39
C PRO A 108 4.04 5.16 -1.14
N PHE A 109 4.76 4.10 -0.77
CA PHE A 109 4.50 3.24 0.40
C PHE A 109 3.17 2.48 0.38
N ALA A 110 2.38 2.56 -0.69
CA ALA A 110 1.16 1.78 -0.83
C ALA A 110 1.45 0.28 -0.95
N VAL A 111 0.48 -0.53 -0.58
CA VAL A 111 0.55 -1.99 -0.72
C VAL A 111 -0.18 -2.50 -1.96
N MET A 112 -0.78 -1.57 -2.73
CA MET A 112 -1.56 -1.88 -3.92
C MET A 112 -1.26 -0.89 -5.04
N SER A 113 -1.24 -1.39 -6.27
CA SER A 113 -1.15 -0.62 -7.51
C SER A 113 -2.55 -0.44 -8.09
N GLU A 114 -3.22 0.63 -7.67
CA GLU A 114 -4.58 0.92 -8.10
C GLU A 114 -4.65 2.33 -8.71
N PRO A 115 -5.47 2.55 -9.75
CA PRO A 115 -5.79 3.88 -10.23
C PRO A 115 -6.70 4.61 -9.24
N LEU A 116 -6.60 5.95 -9.22
CA LEU A 116 -7.62 6.81 -8.62
C LEU A 116 -8.83 6.91 -9.58
N GLY A 117 -10.00 7.09 -9.02
CA GLY A 117 -11.25 7.17 -9.77
C GLY A 117 -12.02 5.86 -9.78
N SER A 118 -13.08 5.79 -10.58
CA SER A 118 -13.90 4.57 -10.68
C SER A 118 -13.19 3.51 -11.53
N PRO A 119 -13.11 2.25 -11.07
CA PRO A 119 -12.60 1.14 -11.88
C PRO A 119 -13.35 0.98 -13.22
N ASP A 120 -14.65 1.31 -13.25
CA ASP A 120 -15.50 1.18 -14.43
C ASP A 120 -15.15 2.19 -15.56
N LEU A 121 -14.31 3.18 -15.28
CA LEU A 121 -13.82 4.14 -16.27
C LEU A 121 -12.74 3.54 -17.18
N LEU A 122 -12.08 2.47 -16.78
CA LEU A 122 -10.99 1.89 -17.53
C LEU A 122 -11.51 0.87 -18.56
N SER A 123 -11.66 1.32 -19.81
CA SER A 123 -11.83 0.42 -20.95
C SER A 123 -10.49 -0.15 -21.41
N SER A 124 -10.50 -1.25 -22.18
CA SER A 124 -9.28 -1.84 -22.75
C SER A 124 -8.47 -0.81 -23.56
N ASN A 125 -9.13 -0.05 -24.45
CA ASN A 125 -8.48 0.98 -25.26
C ASN A 125 -7.84 2.09 -24.40
N LEU A 126 -8.48 2.48 -23.30
CA LEU A 126 -7.94 3.48 -22.41
C LEU A 126 -6.74 2.96 -21.64
N LEU A 127 -6.78 1.69 -21.20
CA LEU A 127 -5.64 1.03 -20.57
C LEU A 127 -4.45 0.91 -21.53
N HIS A 128 -4.68 0.55 -22.78
CA HIS A 128 -3.59 0.53 -23.78
C HIS A 128 -2.90 1.90 -23.88
N ARG A 129 -3.65 2.99 -23.92
CA ARG A 129 -3.09 4.36 -23.93
C ARG A 129 -2.34 4.71 -22.65
N VAL A 130 -2.85 4.26 -21.48
CA VAL A 130 -2.12 4.42 -20.19
C VAL A 130 -0.78 3.69 -20.24
N PHE A 131 -0.74 2.47 -20.75
CA PHE A 131 0.51 1.73 -20.92
C PHE A 131 1.45 2.42 -21.93
N ASP A 132 0.93 2.98 -23.04
CA ASP A 132 1.72 3.73 -24.00
C ASP A 132 2.42 4.93 -23.34
N GLU A 133 1.70 5.71 -22.54
CA GLU A 133 2.27 6.86 -21.81
C GLU A 133 3.33 6.45 -20.77
N LEU A 134 3.11 5.35 -20.05
CA LEU A 134 4.07 4.82 -19.09
C LEU A 134 5.34 4.32 -19.78
N GLU A 135 5.21 3.64 -20.92
CA GLU A 135 6.32 3.12 -21.71
C GLU A 135 7.08 4.27 -22.38
N ALA A 136 6.39 5.27 -22.93
CA ALA A 136 7.00 6.49 -23.48
C ALA A 136 7.75 7.27 -22.39
N SER A 137 7.18 7.39 -21.20
CA SER A 137 7.86 7.99 -20.04
C SER A 137 9.11 7.21 -19.64
N ALA A 138 9.05 5.88 -19.70
CA ALA A 138 10.20 5.04 -19.40
C ALA A 138 11.35 5.27 -20.39
N ASP A 139 11.04 5.37 -21.69
CA ASP A 139 12.03 5.63 -22.73
C ASP A 139 12.63 7.05 -22.58
N ALA A 140 11.79 8.05 -22.35
CA ALA A 140 12.23 9.44 -22.17
C ALA A 140 13.14 9.65 -20.93
N ASP A 141 12.85 8.93 -19.84
CA ASP A 141 13.62 9.01 -18.59
C ASP A 141 14.81 8.02 -18.52
N GLY A 142 15.02 7.23 -19.55
CA GLY A 142 16.03 6.17 -19.56
C GLY A 142 15.77 5.08 -18.54
N ALA A 143 14.50 4.88 -18.17
CA ALA A 143 14.12 3.79 -17.29
C ALA A 143 14.33 2.44 -17.98
N ARG A 144 14.63 1.42 -17.20
CA ARG A 144 15.01 0.10 -17.70
C ARG A 144 13.86 -0.92 -17.59
N ALA A 145 12.82 -0.56 -16.88
CA ALA A 145 11.59 -1.34 -16.76
C ALA A 145 10.39 -0.47 -16.40
N VAL A 146 9.20 -0.96 -16.69
CA VAL A 146 7.91 -0.48 -16.15
C VAL A 146 7.33 -1.59 -15.30
N ALA A 147 6.89 -1.26 -14.08
CA ALA A 147 6.33 -2.23 -13.14
C ALA A 147 5.06 -1.73 -12.47
N TRP A 148 4.06 -2.60 -12.35
CA TRP A 148 2.90 -2.48 -11.49
C TRP A 148 3.10 -3.48 -10.34
N PRO A 149 3.63 -3.05 -9.19
CA PRO A 149 4.17 -3.97 -8.19
C PRO A 149 3.13 -4.83 -7.48
N ALA A 150 1.87 -4.39 -7.42
CA ALA A 150 0.89 -5.02 -6.56
C ALA A 150 -0.55 -4.85 -7.07
N VAL A 151 -0.87 -5.47 -8.19
CA VAL A 151 -2.22 -5.49 -8.79
C VAL A 151 -3.08 -6.55 -8.09
N GLU A 152 -4.34 -6.23 -7.77
CA GLU A 152 -5.30 -7.23 -7.28
C GLU A 152 -5.66 -8.24 -8.38
N PRO A 153 -5.81 -9.54 -8.05
CA PRO A 153 -6.16 -10.56 -9.06
C PRO A 153 -7.55 -10.37 -9.70
N ASP A 154 -8.44 -9.62 -9.06
CA ASP A 154 -9.76 -9.28 -9.58
C ASP A 154 -9.75 -8.05 -10.52
N ALA A 155 -8.64 -7.34 -10.64
CA ALA A 155 -8.43 -6.33 -11.68
C ALA A 155 -8.15 -6.99 -13.06
N LYS A 156 -9.10 -7.82 -13.51
CA LYS A 156 -8.95 -8.72 -14.68
C LYS A 156 -8.53 -7.98 -15.93
N LEU A 157 -9.24 -6.89 -16.26
CA LEU A 157 -8.97 -6.13 -17.48
C LEU A 157 -7.54 -5.55 -17.50
N LEU A 158 -7.07 -5.02 -16.37
CA LEU A 158 -5.68 -4.52 -16.26
C LEU A 158 -4.65 -5.65 -16.45
N LEU A 159 -4.93 -6.83 -15.87
CA LEU A 159 -4.07 -7.99 -16.01
C LEU A 159 -4.08 -8.58 -17.44
N GLU A 160 -5.21 -8.55 -18.12
CA GLU A 160 -5.37 -8.98 -19.51
C GLU A 160 -4.59 -8.05 -20.44
N VAL A 161 -4.85 -6.74 -20.39
CA VAL A 161 -4.13 -5.75 -21.20
C VAL A 161 -2.62 -5.78 -20.91
N GLY A 162 -2.22 -5.92 -19.65
CA GLY A 162 -0.80 -6.07 -19.31
C GLY A 162 -0.16 -7.29 -19.99
N ARG A 163 -0.84 -8.44 -20.02
CA ARG A 163 -0.33 -9.65 -20.71
C ARG A 163 -0.30 -9.47 -22.23
N GLU A 164 -1.35 -8.87 -22.82
CA GLU A 164 -1.40 -8.57 -24.26
C GLU A 164 -0.21 -7.69 -24.68
N ARG A 165 0.18 -6.77 -23.81
CA ARG A 165 1.36 -5.92 -24.01
C ARG A 165 2.70 -6.60 -23.66
N GLY A 166 2.68 -7.87 -23.33
CA GLY A 166 3.86 -8.68 -23.06
C GLY A 166 4.45 -8.46 -21.64
N TYR A 167 3.71 -7.91 -20.68
CA TYR A 167 4.18 -7.86 -19.31
C TYR A 167 4.18 -9.25 -18.67
N HIS A 168 5.25 -9.60 -17.96
CA HIS A 168 5.26 -10.77 -17.10
C HIS A 168 4.33 -10.53 -15.91
N ALA A 169 3.41 -11.48 -15.66
CA ALA A 169 2.51 -11.47 -14.52
C ALA A 169 2.97 -12.52 -13.50
N MET A 170 3.26 -12.10 -12.27
CA MET A 170 3.87 -12.94 -11.24
C MET A 170 3.31 -12.66 -9.86
N TYR A 171 3.36 -13.66 -8.98
CA TYR A 171 2.96 -13.49 -7.59
C TYR A 171 3.84 -12.47 -6.86
N ALA A 172 3.22 -11.49 -6.21
CA ALA A 172 3.89 -10.37 -5.53
C ALA A 172 3.67 -10.35 -4.00
N GLY A 173 3.29 -11.48 -3.41
CA GLY A 173 2.96 -11.56 -1.99
C GLY A 173 1.48 -11.34 -1.69
N ALA A 174 1.15 -11.31 -0.41
CA ALA A 174 -0.20 -11.06 0.07
C ALA A 174 -0.26 -9.85 1.02
N SER A 175 -1.42 -9.22 1.12
CA SER A 175 -1.80 -8.30 2.20
C SER A 175 -2.96 -8.86 3.00
N ALA A 176 -3.21 -8.29 4.17
CA ALA A 176 -4.27 -8.70 5.06
C ALA A 176 -5.34 -7.61 5.13
N ARG A 177 -6.60 -7.95 4.80
CA ARG A 177 -7.72 -7.02 4.80
C ARG A 177 -8.84 -7.53 5.71
N ILE A 178 -9.45 -6.62 6.45
CA ILE A 178 -10.65 -6.88 7.25
C ILE A 178 -11.83 -6.17 6.58
N THR A 179 -12.94 -6.90 6.38
CA THR A 179 -14.24 -6.29 6.13
C THR A 179 -14.89 -6.01 7.48
N VAL A 180 -15.32 -4.78 7.71
CA VAL A 180 -15.95 -4.36 8.98
C VAL A 180 -17.43 -4.60 8.87
N GLU A 181 -17.92 -5.61 9.63
CA GLU A 181 -19.32 -6.03 9.68
C GLU A 181 -19.92 -5.80 11.08
N TRP A 182 -19.23 -5.05 11.93
CA TRP A 182 -19.56 -4.83 13.34
C TRP A 182 -19.84 -3.36 13.62
N ASP A 183 -20.85 -3.12 14.44
CA ASP A 183 -21.21 -1.76 14.85
C ASP A 183 -20.29 -1.22 15.97
N SER A 184 -19.56 -2.12 16.64
CA SER A 184 -18.67 -1.78 17.75
C SER A 184 -17.52 -2.78 17.87
N PHE A 185 -16.47 -2.36 18.58
CA PHE A 185 -15.36 -3.26 18.91
C PHE A 185 -15.80 -4.44 19.78
N ASP A 186 -16.76 -4.25 20.69
CA ASP A 186 -17.29 -5.34 21.51
C ASP A 186 -18.06 -6.36 20.68
N HIS A 187 -18.82 -5.90 19.69
CA HIS A 187 -19.47 -6.79 18.71
C HIS A 187 -18.42 -7.57 17.90
N TYR A 188 -17.32 -6.92 17.45
CA TYR A 188 -16.22 -7.65 16.84
C TYR A 188 -15.66 -8.73 17.77
N VAL A 189 -15.34 -8.40 19.02
CA VAL A 189 -14.83 -9.38 20.00
C VAL A 189 -15.80 -10.53 20.18
N ALA A 190 -17.09 -10.25 20.34
CA ALA A 190 -18.14 -11.27 20.52
C ALA A 190 -18.23 -12.23 19.33
N SER A 191 -18.00 -11.74 18.10
CA SER A 191 -18.03 -12.54 16.87
C SER A 191 -16.84 -13.51 16.71
N ARG A 192 -15.80 -13.40 17.54
CA ARG A 192 -14.61 -14.26 17.47
C ARG A 192 -14.80 -15.57 18.23
N SER A 193 -13.99 -16.58 17.88
CA SER A 193 -13.97 -17.86 18.63
C SER A 193 -13.56 -17.64 20.09
N LYS A 194 -13.93 -18.55 20.98
CA LYS A 194 -13.64 -18.49 22.43
C LYS A 194 -12.14 -18.24 22.71
N ASN A 195 -11.25 -18.90 21.97
CA ASN A 195 -9.82 -18.76 22.17
C ASN A 195 -9.31 -17.37 21.74
N VAL A 196 -9.77 -16.87 20.59
CA VAL A 196 -9.41 -15.53 20.09
C VAL A 196 -9.93 -14.45 21.05
N ARG A 197 -11.19 -14.57 21.53
CA ARG A 197 -11.73 -13.64 22.55
C ARG A 197 -10.88 -13.60 23.81
N ARG A 198 -10.45 -14.78 24.31
CA ARG A 198 -9.58 -14.87 25.48
C ARG A 198 -8.24 -14.17 25.24
N THR A 199 -7.63 -14.38 24.08
CA THR A 199 -6.39 -13.71 23.69
C THR A 199 -6.56 -12.19 23.62
N ILE A 200 -7.62 -11.69 22.96
CA ILE A 200 -7.87 -10.24 22.88
C ILE A 200 -8.03 -9.64 24.29
N LYS A 201 -8.82 -10.29 25.17
CA LYS A 201 -9.01 -9.83 26.56
C LYS A 201 -7.71 -9.82 27.36
N ALA A 202 -6.85 -10.82 27.18
CA ALA A 202 -5.54 -10.89 27.82
C ALA A 202 -4.62 -9.79 27.32
N ASP A 203 -4.55 -9.55 25.98
CA ASP A 203 -3.78 -8.48 25.38
C ASP A 203 -4.20 -7.10 25.94
N LEU A 204 -5.51 -6.81 25.94
CA LEU A 204 -6.03 -5.54 26.46
C LEU A 204 -5.83 -5.40 27.98
N GLY A 205 -5.89 -6.49 28.73
CA GLY A 205 -5.57 -6.54 30.16
C GLY A 205 -4.10 -6.18 30.39
N ALA A 206 -3.18 -6.78 29.66
CA ALA A 206 -1.75 -6.53 29.76
C ALA A 206 -1.37 -5.08 29.41
N ILE A 207 -2.02 -4.48 28.41
CA ILE A 207 -1.84 -3.07 28.05
C ILE A 207 -2.21 -2.16 29.23
N ARG A 208 -3.39 -2.40 29.85
CA ARG A 208 -3.84 -1.64 31.01
C ARG A 208 -2.91 -1.81 32.22
N SER A 209 -2.49 -3.06 32.50
CA SER A 209 -1.58 -3.35 33.61
C SER A 209 -0.20 -2.73 33.44
N ALA A 210 0.26 -2.59 32.17
CA ALA A 210 1.51 -1.91 31.84
C ALA A 210 1.38 -0.36 31.83
N GLY A 211 0.22 0.20 32.11
CA GLY A 211 -0.02 1.64 32.07
C GLY A 211 0.16 2.27 30.67
N LEU A 212 0.03 1.48 29.61
CA LEU A 212 0.16 1.98 28.24
C LEU A 212 -1.12 2.71 27.81
N ARG A 213 -0.95 3.89 27.23
CA ARG A 213 -2.02 4.70 26.67
C ARG A 213 -1.85 4.87 25.17
N THR A 214 -2.87 4.53 24.41
CA THR A 214 -2.91 4.75 22.95
C THR A 214 -3.90 5.86 22.64
N GLU A 215 -3.51 6.77 21.78
CA GLU A 215 -4.36 7.85 21.25
C GLU A 215 -4.24 7.98 19.74
N LEU A 216 -5.32 8.44 19.11
CA LEU A 216 -5.37 8.73 17.68
C LEU A 216 -5.54 10.24 17.50
N VAL A 217 -4.54 10.88 16.89
CA VAL A 217 -4.49 12.34 16.78
C VAL A 217 -4.33 12.79 15.33
N SER A 218 -5.04 13.84 14.94
CA SER A 218 -4.88 14.48 13.62
C SER A 218 -3.74 15.49 13.61
N ASP A 219 -3.51 16.18 14.72
CA ASP A 219 -2.32 17.03 14.91
C ASP A 219 -1.25 16.25 15.68
N PHE A 220 -0.27 15.79 14.96
CA PHE A 220 0.86 15.03 15.51
C PHE A 220 2.20 15.77 15.40
N ARG A 221 2.19 17.07 15.12
CA ARG A 221 3.41 17.90 14.95
C ARG A 221 4.36 17.77 16.13
N GLY A 222 3.84 17.82 17.35
CA GLY A 222 4.66 17.65 18.56
C GLY A 222 5.30 16.28 18.73
N ALA A 223 4.76 15.24 18.11
CA ALA A 223 5.27 13.88 18.19
C ALA A 223 6.26 13.52 17.07
N ILE A 224 6.42 14.35 16.02
CA ILE A 224 7.24 14.03 14.83
C ILE A 224 8.67 13.61 15.17
N PRO A 225 9.44 14.31 16.03
CA PRO A 225 10.79 13.89 16.35
C PRO A 225 10.85 12.49 16.95
N ALA A 226 9.95 12.18 17.90
CA ALA A 226 9.88 10.87 18.55
C ALA A 226 9.41 9.77 17.58
N MET A 227 8.38 10.03 16.75
CA MET A 227 7.90 9.13 15.71
C MET A 227 9.00 8.80 14.70
N THR A 228 9.72 9.81 14.22
CA THR A 228 10.81 9.66 13.26
C THR A 228 11.92 8.79 13.85
N SER A 229 12.39 9.10 15.07
CA SER A 229 13.42 8.32 15.76
C SER A 229 12.98 6.86 15.92
N LEU A 230 11.76 6.63 16.42
CA LEU A 230 11.20 5.29 16.64
C LEU A 230 11.08 4.49 15.34
N TYR A 231 10.65 5.15 14.25
CA TYR A 231 10.55 4.52 12.93
C TYR A 231 11.91 4.09 12.40
N TYR A 232 12.93 4.99 12.45
CA TYR A 232 14.26 4.68 11.96
C TYR A 232 14.94 3.58 12.78
N GLU A 233 14.78 3.61 14.09
CA GLU A 233 15.29 2.55 14.97
C GLU A 233 14.64 1.20 14.67
N ALA A 234 13.31 1.16 14.55
CA ALA A 234 12.55 -0.05 14.22
C ALA A 234 12.91 -0.58 12.82
N PHE A 235 13.14 0.32 11.86
CA PHE A 235 13.53 -0.07 10.50
C PHE A 235 14.93 -0.66 10.46
N ARG A 236 15.92 -0.01 11.08
CA ARG A 236 17.31 -0.52 11.17
C ARG A 236 17.37 -1.89 11.84
N ARG A 237 16.66 -2.08 12.93
CA ARG A 237 16.57 -3.39 13.60
C ARG A 237 16.02 -4.49 12.71
N ARG A 238 15.12 -4.16 11.78
CA ARG A 238 14.43 -5.13 10.93
C ARG A 238 15.18 -5.44 9.64
N ASN A 239 15.84 -4.47 9.06
CA ASN A 239 16.37 -4.55 7.70
C ASN A 239 17.89 -4.42 7.61
N SER A 240 18.61 -4.12 8.70
CA SER A 240 20.06 -3.90 8.71
C SER A 240 20.56 -2.86 7.70
N ARG A 241 19.69 -1.92 7.30
CA ARG A 241 19.95 -0.84 6.34
C ARG A 241 19.17 0.41 6.71
N GLU A 242 19.48 1.52 6.05
CA GLU A 242 18.76 2.78 6.26
C GLU A 242 17.31 2.73 5.76
N ALA A 243 16.47 3.51 6.41
CA ALA A 243 15.07 3.62 6.03
C ALA A 243 14.90 4.40 4.71
N ALA A 244 14.00 3.92 3.87
CA ALA A 244 13.64 4.57 2.62
C ALA A 244 12.88 5.87 2.77
N VAL A 245 12.24 6.06 3.91
CA VAL A 245 11.43 7.25 4.18
C VAL A 245 12.38 8.41 4.47
N HIS A 246 12.22 9.51 3.73
CA HIS A 246 12.99 10.72 3.99
C HIS A 246 12.67 11.27 5.40
N PRO A 247 13.65 11.76 6.17
CA PRO A 247 13.43 12.28 7.53
C PRO A 247 12.30 13.31 7.62
N ASP A 248 12.20 14.19 6.61
CA ASP A 248 11.20 15.25 6.59
C ASP A 248 9.79 14.79 6.17
N PHE A 249 9.60 13.52 5.80
CA PHE A 249 8.31 13.05 5.27
C PHE A 249 7.16 13.27 6.26
N PHE A 250 7.34 12.91 7.53
CA PHE A 250 6.32 13.13 8.56
C PHE A 250 6.08 14.63 8.81
N ALA A 251 7.13 15.45 8.74
CA ALA A 251 7.00 16.90 8.85
C ALA A 251 6.23 17.49 7.65
N GLN A 252 6.49 17.04 6.43
CA GLN A 252 5.73 17.47 5.24
C GLN A 252 4.25 17.10 5.35
N LEU A 253 3.93 15.85 5.79
CA LEU A 253 2.55 15.42 6.01
C LEU A 253 1.81 16.30 7.01
N SER A 254 2.47 16.72 8.09
CA SER A 254 1.86 17.52 9.16
C SER A 254 1.61 18.98 8.79
N ARG A 255 2.32 19.52 7.77
CA ARG A 255 2.12 20.90 7.31
C ARG A 255 0.77 21.13 6.65
N HIS A 256 0.22 20.08 6.07
CA HIS A 256 -1.08 20.09 5.41
C HIS A 256 -1.97 19.03 6.04
N PRO A 257 -2.46 19.26 7.27
CA PRO A 257 -3.31 18.29 7.94
C PRO A 257 -4.52 17.98 7.05
N SER A 258 -4.68 16.73 6.71
CA SER A 258 -5.90 16.26 6.06
C SER A 258 -6.70 15.46 7.07
N VAL A 259 -7.99 15.58 7.03
CA VAL A 259 -8.92 14.80 7.86
C VAL A 259 -8.67 13.29 7.74
N GLY A 260 -8.09 12.87 6.62
CA GLY A 260 -7.80 11.46 6.32
C GLY A 260 -6.47 10.93 6.85
N ILE A 261 -5.61 11.72 7.52
CA ILE A 261 -4.33 11.23 8.06
C ILE A 261 -4.29 11.47 9.56
N ARG A 262 -4.16 10.38 10.33
CA ARG A 262 -4.07 10.44 11.80
C ARG A 262 -2.88 9.60 12.29
N ALA A 263 -2.15 10.12 13.25
CA ALA A 263 -1.13 9.35 13.95
C ALA A 263 -1.77 8.61 15.12
N GLN A 264 -1.45 7.34 15.24
CA GLN A 264 -1.75 6.54 16.41
C GLN A 264 -0.48 6.48 17.25
N LEU A 265 -0.55 6.96 18.48
CA LEU A 265 0.59 7.12 19.38
C LEU A 265 0.36 6.29 20.65
N THR A 266 1.32 5.43 20.97
CA THR A 266 1.29 4.60 22.18
C THR A 266 2.38 5.06 23.13
N TRP A 267 1.98 5.45 24.33
CA TRP A 267 2.80 6.04 25.39
C TRP A 267 2.96 5.11 26.57
N SER A 268 4.16 5.08 27.14
CA SER A 268 4.46 4.58 28.48
C SER A 268 4.90 5.77 29.34
N GLY A 269 4.02 6.24 30.25
CA GLY A 269 4.21 7.53 30.89
C GLY A 269 4.31 8.68 29.87
N THR A 270 5.46 9.35 29.82
CA THR A 270 5.78 10.42 28.86
C THR A 270 6.57 9.94 27.63
N GLN A 271 7.00 8.68 27.62
CA GLN A 271 7.80 8.12 26.53
C GLN A 271 6.90 7.56 25.43
N LEU A 272 7.14 7.95 24.17
CA LEU A 272 6.52 7.33 23.01
C LEU A 272 7.18 5.96 22.75
N VAL A 273 6.41 4.89 22.90
CA VAL A 273 6.89 3.50 22.75
C VAL A 273 6.34 2.80 21.50
N GLY A 274 5.31 3.36 20.89
CA GLY A 274 4.70 2.87 19.65
C GLY A 274 4.12 4.00 18.82
N SER A 275 4.20 3.90 17.50
CA SER A 275 3.54 4.82 16.58
C SER A 275 3.16 4.13 15.28
N SER A 276 2.08 4.59 14.66
CA SER A 276 1.69 4.26 13.28
C SER A 276 0.94 5.43 12.66
N LEU A 277 0.85 5.46 11.33
CA LEU A 277 -0.07 6.34 10.62
C LEU A 277 -1.27 5.53 10.15
N ASN A 278 -2.45 6.10 10.33
CA ASN A 278 -3.71 5.61 9.81
C ASN A 278 -4.21 6.58 8.73
N LEU A 279 -4.41 6.05 7.52
CA LEU A 279 -4.91 6.79 6.38
C LEU A 279 -6.38 6.40 6.20
N LEU A 280 -7.27 7.38 6.31
CA LEU A 280 -8.70 7.18 6.33
C LEU A 280 -9.35 7.77 5.08
N THR A 281 -10.17 6.96 4.43
CA THR A 281 -11.15 7.41 3.44
C THR A 281 -12.53 6.93 3.90
N PRO A 282 -13.64 7.40 3.30
CA PRO A 282 -14.97 6.87 3.63
C PRO A 282 -15.12 5.35 3.45
N HIS A 283 -14.24 4.73 2.66
CA HIS A 283 -14.34 3.32 2.30
C HIS A 283 -13.32 2.41 2.98
N LEU A 284 -12.15 2.97 3.33
CA LEU A 284 -11.01 2.16 3.76
C LEU A 284 -10.14 2.90 4.77
N LEU A 285 -9.72 2.18 5.82
CA LEU A 285 -8.64 2.56 6.72
C LEU A 285 -7.40 1.77 6.35
N GLU A 286 -6.26 2.43 6.19
CA GLU A 286 -4.97 1.81 5.88
C GLU A 286 -3.95 2.17 6.95
N GLY A 287 -3.42 1.14 7.64
CA GLY A 287 -2.35 1.32 8.61
C GLY A 287 -0.97 1.24 7.97
N THR A 288 -0.10 2.19 8.28
CA THR A 288 1.27 2.22 7.75
C THR A 288 2.28 2.78 8.76
N PHE A 289 3.58 2.61 8.48
CA PHE A 289 4.70 3.08 9.31
C PHE A 289 4.64 2.66 10.78
N THR A 290 4.11 1.47 11.05
CA THR A 290 4.03 0.93 12.40
C THR A 290 5.43 0.66 12.96
N ALA A 291 5.77 1.35 14.02
CA ALA A 291 7.06 1.27 14.70
C ALA A 291 6.86 1.13 16.22
N PHE A 292 7.71 0.33 16.85
CA PHE A 292 7.72 0.12 18.29
C PHE A 292 9.14 0.10 18.83
N SER A 293 9.32 0.52 20.08
CA SER A 293 10.55 0.31 20.82
C SER A 293 10.92 -1.18 20.90
N ALA A 294 12.17 -1.50 21.18
CA ALA A 294 12.65 -2.88 21.22
C ALA A 294 11.84 -3.77 22.18
N GLU A 295 11.42 -3.20 23.29
CA GLU A 295 10.68 -3.89 24.36
C GLU A 295 9.23 -4.20 23.97
N HIS A 296 8.58 -3.29 23.19
CA HIS A 296 7.15 -3.36 22.89
C HIS A 296 6.82 -3.99 21.52
N ARG A 297 7.84 -4.32 20.70
CA ARG A 297 7.69 -4.75 19.29
C ARG A 297 6.97 -6.08 19.06
N ARG A 298 6.75 -6.89 20.09
CA ARG A 298 6.14 -8.23 20.02
C ARG A 298 5.11 -8.46 21.13
N GLY A 299 4.68 -7.41 21.78
CA GLY A 299 3.75 -7.49 22.90
C GLY A 299 2.31 -7.08 22.54
N PRO A 300 1.44 -7.05 23.53
CA PRO A 300 0.05 -6.67 23.38
C PRO A 300 -0.14 -5.29 22.76
N ALA A 301 0.72 -4.31 23.06
CA ALA A 301 0.71 -2.97 22.46
C ALA A 301 0.83 -3.03 20.93
N TYR A 302 1.75 -3.86 20.43
CA TYR A 302 1.92 -4.07 18.98
C TYR A 302 0.64 -4.60 18.33
N TYR A 303 -0.06 -5.55 18.97
CA TYR A 303 -1.31 -6.10 18.44
C TYR A 303 -2.47 -5.11 18.53
N ASN A 304 -2.49 -4.29 19.58
CA ASN A 304 -3.45 -3.20 19.70
C ASN A 304 -3.33 -2.24 18.51
N ASP A 305 -2.13 -1.74 18.27
CA ASP A 305 -1.90 -0.76 17.20
C ASP A 305 -2.10 -1.37 15.81
N LEU A 306 -1.70 -2.63 15.63
CA LEU A 306 -1.80 -3.29 14.33
C LEU A 306 -3.22 -3.70 13.96
N CYS A 307 -4.06 -4.04 14.94
CA CYS A 307 -5.38 -4.66 14.68
C CYS A 307 -6.50 -4.03 15.49
N TYR A 308 -6.36 -3.94 16.84
CA TYR A 308 -7.53 -3.63 17.67
C TYR A 308 -7.96 -2.18 17.56
N GLU A 309 -7.01 -1.26 17.57
CA GLU A 309 -7.30 0.17 17.41
C GLU A 309 -7.83 0.51 16.01
N PRO A 310 -7.24 0.02 14.90
CA PRO A 310 -7.84 0.16 13.59
C PRO A 310 -9.28 -0.36 13.49
N ILE A 311 -9.61 -1.47 14.16
CA ILE A 311 -10.98 -2.00 14.19
C ILE A 311 -11.91 -1.06 14.99
N ARG A 312 -11.47 -0.53 16.14
CA ARG A 312 -12.27 0.45 16.91
C ARG A 312 -12.58 1.68 16.07
N VAL A 313 -11.54 2.25 15.45
CA VAL A 313 -11.67 3.43 14.59
C VAL A 313 -12.63 3.16 13.44
N ALA A 314 -12.48 2.03 12.76
CA ALA A 314 -13.34 1.69 11.62
C ALA A 314 -14.81 1.51 12.04
N CYS A 315 -15.07 0.92 13.21
CA CYS A 315 -16.44 0.85 13.75
C CYS A 315 -16.99 2.24 14.09
N GLN A 316 -16.19 3.10 14.74
CA GLN A 316 -16.62 4.45 15.14
C GLN A 316 -16.88 5.36 13.94
N GLU A 317 -16.02 5.32 12.94
CA GLU A 317 -16.10 6.13 11.73
C GLU A 317 -16.98 5.50 10.63
N ARG A 318 -17.53 4.31 10.90
CA ARG A 318 -18.35 3.52 9.94
C ARG A 318 -17.62 3.21 8.63
N ILE A 319 -16.31 2.92 8.73
CA ILE A 319 -15.48 2.55 7.58
C ILE A 319 -15.66 1.06 7.28
N ALA A 320 -16.00 0.74 6.04
CA ALA A 320 -16.37 -0.62 5.63
C ALA A 320 -15.19 -1.62 5.56
N GLY A 321 -13.95 -1.12 5.45
CA GLY A 321 -12.78 -2.00 5.30
C GLY A 321 -11.52 -1.47 5.98
N ILE A 322 -10.62 -2.39 6.35
CA ILE A 322 -9.30 -2.08 6.90
C ILE A 322 -8.25 -2.83 6.12
N ASP A 323 -7.28 -2.15 5.53
CA ASP A 323 -6.09 -2.78 4.95
C ASP A 323 -4.95 -2.70 5.97
N LEU A 324 -4.56 -3.84 6.49
CA LEU A 324 -3.53 -3.96 7.51
C LEU A 324 -2.12 -4.14 6.90
N GLY A 325 -2.01 -4.09 5.57
CA GLY A 325 -0.74 -4.24 4.86
C GLY A 325 -0.21 -5.67 4.80
N ALA A 326 1.03 -5.81 4.32
CA ALA A 326 1.64 -7.06 3.88
C ALA A 326 2.53 -7.77 4.91
N THR A 327 2.75 -7.20 6.08
CA THR A 327 3.60 -7.79 7.12
C THR A 327 2.78 -8.47 8.21
N ALA A 328 3.38 -9.37 9.00
CA ALA A 328 2.74 -10.06 10.12
C ALA A 328 1.40 -10.74 9.76
N LEU A 329 1.30 -11.33 8.57
CA LEU A 329 0.06 -11.90 8.02
C LEU A 329 -0.61 -12.91 8.95
N TYR A 330 0.17 -13.82 9.55
CA TYR A 330 -0.34 -14.83 10.48
C TYR A 330 -1.16 -14.20 11.63
N THR A 331 -0.58 -13.20 12.28
CA THR A 331 -1.24 -12.46 13.39
C THR A 331 -2.54 -11.79 12.96
N LYS A 332 -2.56 -11.21 11.76
CA LYS A 332 -3.71 -10.51 11.20
C LYS A 332 -4.84 -11.47 10.83
N VAL A 333 -4.49 -12.59 10.21
CA VAL A 333 -5.48 -13.63 9.84
C VAL A 333 -6.12 -14.25 11.08
N LEU A 334 -5.36 -14.53 12.14
CA LEU A 334 -5.91 -14.98 13.42
C LEU A 334 -6.92 -13.99 14.02
N ARG A 335 -6.80 -12.70 13.71
CA ARG A 335 -7.70 -11.64 14.16
C ARG A 335 -8.83 -11.32 13.18
N GLY A 336 -8.99 -12.17 12.16
CA GLY A 336 -10.12 -12.11 11.21
C GLY A 336 -9.83 -11.42 9.88
N ALA A 337 -8.59 -11.09 9.60
CA ALA A 337 -8.22 -10.60 8.29
C ALA A 337 -8.25 -11.73 7.25
N VAL A 338 -8.60 -11.38 6.03
CA VAL A 338 -8.54 -12.23 4.85
C VAL A 338 -7.31 -11.85 4.02
N LEU A 339 -6.62 -12.85 3.47
CA LEU A 339 -5.47 -12.62 2.61
C LEU A 339 -5.93 -12.13 1.23
N ARG A 340 -5.32 -11.03 0.77
CA ARG A 340 -5.46 -10.52 -0.59
C ARG A 340 -4.13 -10.78 -1.32
N ARG A 341 -4.12 -11.77 -2.20
CA ARG A 341 -2.96 -12.06 -3.04
C ARG A 341 -2.77 -10.94 -4.06
N ARG A 342 -1.53 -10.72 -4.50
CA ARG A 342 -1.20 -9.65 -5.44
C ARG A 342 -0.37 -10.20 -6.60
N VAL A 343 -0.53 -9.55 -7.74
CA VAL A 343 0.19 -9.85 -8.96
C VAL A 343 1.07 -8.65 -9.31
N MET A 344 2.33 -8.88 -9.59
CA MET A 344 3.19 -7.90 -10.23
C MET A 344 3.08 -8.04 -11.74
N LEU A 345 2.88 -6.92 -12.44
CA LEU A 345 3.15 -6.83 -13.87
C LEU A 345 4.48 -6.13 -14.07
N VAL A 346 5.38 -6.68 -14.87
CA VAL A 346 6.69 -6.06 -15.15
C VAL A 346 7.13 -6.31 -16.58
N ARG A 347 7.69 -5.26 -17.22
CA ARG A 347 8.26 -5.33 -18.56
C ARG A 347 9.60 -4.59 -18.58
N GLY A 348 10.63 -5.23 -19.11
CA GLY A 348 11.91 -4.60 -19.39
C GLY A 348 11.86 -3.81 -20.71
N THR A 349 12.56 -2.67 -20.77
CA THR A 349 12.63 -1.83 -21.99
C THR A 349 13.45 -2.42 -23.11
N THR A 350 14.30 -3.41 -22.84
CA THR A 350 14.99 -4.20 -23.87
C THR A 350 14.66 -5.69 -23.75
N LEU A 351 14.75 -6.42 -24.84
CA LEU A 351 14.47 -7.85 -24.87
C LEU A 351 15.31 -8.64 -23.85
N ALA A 352 16.59 -8.30 -23.71
CA ALA A 352 17.49 -8.95 -22.76
C ALA A 352 17.02 -8.73 -21.30
N ARG A 353 16.73 -7.47 -20.94
CA ARG A 353 16.20 -7.13 -19.59
C ARG A 353 14.83 -7.77 -19.35
N HIS A 354 13.97 -7.75 -20.37
CA HIS A 354 12.65 -8.35 -20.28
C HIS A 354 12.73 -9.85 -19.97
N ARG A 355 13.55 -10.60 -20.70
CA ARG A 355 13.77 -12.05 -20.46
C ARG A 355 14.37 -12.31 -19.07
N LEU A 356 15.35 -11.49 -18.65
CA LEU A 356 15.98 -11.60 -17.35
C LEU A 356 14.97 -11.36 -16.22
N LEU A 357 14.16 -10.30 -16.33
CA LEU A 357 13.08 -9.99 -15.38
C LEU A 357 12.07 -11.12 -15.28
N GLY A 358 11.69 -11.73 -16.41
CA GLY A 358 10.81 -12.90 -16.43
C GLY A 358 11.40 -14.09 -15.68
N ALA A 359 12.63 -14.47 -16.02
CA ALA A 359 13.30 -15.64 -15.43
C ALA A 359 13.53 -15.46 -13.92
N LEU A 360 14.19 -14.38 -13.50
CA LEU A 360 14.48 -14.11 -12.09
C LEU A 360 13.20 -13.82 -11.31
N GLY A 361 12.26 -13.11 -11.92
CA GLY A 361 11.00 -12.75 -11.30
C GLY A 361 10.16 -13.97 -10.93
N HIS A 362 10.03 -14.93 -11.80
CA HIS A 362 9.31 -16.17 -11.50
C HIS A 362 9.97 -16.98 -10.36
N LEU A 363 11.30 -16.99 -10.28
CA LEU A 363 12.01 -17.63 -9.16
C LEU A 363 11.70 -16.94 -7.84
N VAL A 364 11.78 -15.61 -7.81
CA VAL A 364 11.46 -14.81 -6.62
C VAL A 364 10.00 -14.99 -6.22
N ALA A 365 9.07 -15.00 -7.18
CA ALA A 365 7.65 -15.22 -6.96
C ALA A 365 7.37 -16.58 -6.29
N ARG A 366 7.91 -17.67 -6.84
CA ARG A 366 7.78 -19.01 -6.27
C ARG A 366 8.35 -19.12 -4.86
N ARG A 367 9.54 -18.52 -4.63
CA ARG A 367 10.16 -18.49 -3.30
C ARG A 367 9.32 -17.70 -2.30
N THR A 368 8.76 -16.55 -2.72
CA THR A 368 7.90 -15.71 -1.86
C THR A 368 6.64 -16.46 -1.49
N GLU A 369 5.95 -17.05 -2.46
CA GLU A 369 4.74 -17.84 -2.24
C GLU A 369 5.00 -19.02 -1.31
N TRP A 370 6.08 -19.76 -1.53
CA TRP A 370 6.46 -20.88 -0.68
C TRP A 370 6.70 -20.43 0.78
N LYS A 371 7.45 -19.34 0.98
CA LYS A 371 7.71 -18.80 2.33
C LYS A 371 6.43 -18.37 3.04
N GLU A 372 5.51 -17.70 2.34
CA GLU A 372 4.25 -17.27 2.92
C GLU A 372 3.34 -18.46 3.24
N ARG A 373 3.29 -19.48 2.37
CA ARG A 373 2.60 -20.75 2.67
C ARG A 373 3.16 -21.42 3.92
N GLN A 374 4.46 -21.53 4.05
CA GLN A 374 5.08 -22.12 5.24
C GLN A 374 4.79 -21.31 6.52
N ALA A 375 4.85 -19.98 6.43
CA ALA A 375 4.61 -19.09 7.58
C ALA A 375 3.13 -19.10 8.03
N LEU A 376 2.19 -19.33 7.12
CA LEU A 376 0.76 -19.31 7.39
C LEU A 376 0.17 -20.70 7.65
N GLY A 377 0.83 -21.76 7.15
CA GLY A 377 0.33 -23.12 7.30
C GLY A 377 -1.12 -23.28 6.81
N PRO A 378 -2.00 -23.89 7.61
CA PRO A 378 -3.41 -24.06 7.23
C PRO A 378 -4.16 -22.75 6.95
N LEU A 379 -3.71 -21.63 7.49
CA LEU A 379 -4.33 -20.32 7.26
C LEU A 379 -4.13 -19.81 5.82
N TRP A 380 -3.18 -20.37 5.07
CA TRP A 380 -2.97 -20.05 3.66
C TRP A 380 -4.16 -20.39 2.78
N GLU A 381 -4.82 -21.51 3.06
CA GLU A 381 -5.98 -22.02 2.32
C GLU A 381 -7.31 -21.43 2.82
N THR A 382 -7.28 -20.52 3.82
CA THR A 382 -8.50 -19.90 4.33
C THR A 382 -9.22 -19.23 3.15
N PRO A 383 -10.41 -19.73 2.75
CA PRO A 383 -11.08 -19.23 1.56
C PRO A 383 -11.38 -17.74 1.73
N LEU A 384 -11.15 -16.99 0.66
CA LEU A 384 -11.76 -15.68 0.51
C LEU A 384 -13.26 -15.85 0.79
N ARG A 385 -13.72 -15.49 2.00
CA ARG A 385 -15.16 -15.31 2.20
C ARG A 385 -15.55 -14.35 1.10
N ARG A 386 -16.41 -14.80 0.18
CA ARG A 386 -16.97 -13.94 -0.87
C ARG A 386 -17.71 -12.81 -0.17
N GLY A 387 -16.97 -11.77 0.20
CA GLY A 387 -17.53 -10.52 0.66
C GLY A 387 -18.37 -9.98 -0.49
N ARG A 388 -19.56 -9.54 -0.17
CA ARG A 388 -20.38 -8.76 -1.10
C ARG A 388 -19.48 -7.65 -1.64
N THR A 389 -19.36 -7.58 -2.95
CA THR A 389 -18.74 -6.47 -3.67
C THR A 389 -19.26 -5.18 -3.06
N LEU A 390 -18.38 -4.37 -2.48
CA LEU A 390 -18.70 -3.00 -2.13
C LEU A 390 -18.94 -2.26 -3.45
N THR A 391 -20.23 -2.13 -3.81
CA THR A 391 -20.69 -1.26 -4.90
C THR A 391 -20.53 0.20 -4.49
#